data_df6077689b0a951414f19f3ac8bb71f3
#
_entry.id   df6077689b0a951414f19f3ac8bb71f3
#
_cell.length_a   1.000
_cell.length_b   1.000
_cell.length_c   1.000
_cell.angle_alpha   90.00
_cell.angle_beta   90.00
_cell.angle_gamma   90.00
#
_symmetry.space_group_name_H-M   'P 1'
#
loop_
_entity.id
_entity.type
_entity.pdbx_description
1 polymer ?
#
loop_
_entity_poly.entity_id
_entity_poly.type
_entity_poly.pdbx_seq_one_letter_code
_entity_poly.pdbx_strand_id
1 'polypeptide(L)'
;KTDEWLQPACNEMYRVLKKDALMVSFYGWNRVDRFMAAWKNAGFSVVGHLVFTKNYTSKAAYVGYRHECAYILAKGRPRLPQNPLPDVLGWKYSGNRHHPTEKPVTSLQPLIESFTHPNAIVLDPFAG
;
A
#
# COMPACT_ATOMS: atom_id res chain seq x y z
N LYS A 1 18.83 7.80 9.46
CA LYS A 1 19.76 6.80 9.11
C LYS A 1 19.15 5.57 8.47
N THR A 2 18.25 4.93 9.17
CA THR A 2 17.55 3.78 8.61
C THR A 2 16.67 4.16 7.44
N ASP A 3 16.44 5.45 7.23
CA ASP A 3 15.59 5.95 6.16
C ASP A 3 16.37 6.49 4.98
N GLU A 4 17.68 6.36 4.98
CA GLU A 4 18.51 6.91 3.90
C GLU A 4 18.21 6.23 2.57
N TRP A 5 17.72 5.00 2.59
CA TRP A 5 17.38 4.27 1.39
C TRP A 5 16.02 4.67 0.80
N LEU A 6 15.20 5.35 1.59
CA LEU A 6 13.80 5.54 1.26
C LEU A 6 13.60 6.42 0.03
N GLN A 7 14.25 7.59 0.00
CA GLN A 7 14.06 8.50 -1.13
C GLN A 7 14.59 7.91 -2.44
N PRO A 8 15.80 7.34 -2.47
CA PRO A 8 16.27 6.72 -3.71
C PRO A 8 15.36 5.58 -4.17
N ALA A 9 14.84 4.78 -3.24
CA ALA A 9 13.93 3.70 -3.59
C ALA A 9 12.63 4.23 -4.18
N CYS A 10 12.07 5.28 -3.58
CA CYS A 10 10.84 5.87 -4.10
C CYS A 10 11.05 6.49 -5.48
N ASN A 11 12.18 7.14 -5.68
CA ASN A 11 12.52 7.71 -6.98
C ASN A 11 12.59 6.62 -8.04
N GLU A 12 13.20 5.49 -7.70
CA GLU A 12 13.35 4.39 -8.64
C GLU A 12 12.00 3.73 -8.95
N MET A 13 11.17 3.55 -7.93
CA MET A 13 9.83 3.01 -8.14
C MET A 13 9.02 3.90 -9.07
N TYR A 14 9.09 5.21 -8.87
CA TYR A 14 8.39 6.15 -9.73
C TYR A 14 8.91 6.05 -11.17
N ARG A 15 10.22 5.96 -11.32
CA ARG A 15 10.84 5.91 -12.64
C ARG A 15 10.39 4.70 -13.45
N VAL A 16 10.31 3.53 -12.79
CA VAL A 16 10.00 2.30 -13.52
C VAL A 16 8.52 2.07 -13.71
N LEU A 17 7.68 2.77 -12.96
CA LEU A 17 6.24 2.61 -13.05
C LEU A 17 5.74 3.19 -14.37
N LYS A 18 4.76 2.54 -14.98
CA LYS A 18 4.16 3.05 -16.20
C LYS A 18 3.35 4.29 -15.91
N LYS A 19 3.25 5.15 -16.92
CA LYS A 19 2.41 6.34 -16.82
C LYS A 19 0.96 5.93 -16.55
N ASP A 20 0.30 6.67 -15.68
CA ASP A 20 -1.09 6.44 -15.29
C ASP A 20 -1.30 5.12 -14.57
N ALA A 21 -0.26 4.64 -13.88
CA ALA A 21 -0.36 3.47 -13.04
C ALA A 21 -0.53 3.87 -11.58
N LEU A 22 -1.02 2.92 -10.79
CA LEU A 22 -1.21 3.08 -9.37
C LEU A 22 -0.26 2.14 -8.62
N MET A 23 0.13 2.55 -7.43
CA MET A 23 0.90 1.70 -6.54
C MET A 23 0.26 1.72 -5.16
N VAL A 24 0.13 0.56 -4.53
CA VAL A 24 -0.33 0.44 -3.16
C VAL A 24 0.89 0.25 -2.29
N SER A 25 1.09 1.15 -1.34
CA SER A 25 2.24 1.12 -0.47
C SER A 25 1.79 1.08 0.99
N PHE A 26 2.16 0.03 1.69
CA PHE A 26 1.93 -0.07 3.12
C PHE A 26 2.96 0.78 3.86
N TYR A 27 2.61 1.21 5.05
CA TYR A 27 3.48 2.08 5.83
C TYR A 27 3.28 1.86 7.31
N GLY A 28 4.28 2.24 8.10
CA GLY A 28 4.15 2.29 9.55
C GLY A 28 3.55 3.63 9.97
N TRP A 29 2.52 3.57 10.80
CA TRP A 29 1.79 4.78 11.20
C TRP A 29 2.70 5.82 11.85
N ASN A 30 3.74 5.38 12.55
CA ASN A 30 4.62 6.29 13.28
C ASN A 30 5.71 6.90 12.39
N ARG A 31 5.76 6.53 11.12
CA ARG A 31 6.73 7.06 10.17
C ARG A 31 6.06 7.61 8.91
N VAL A 32 4.77 7.85 8.99
CA VAL A 32 4.00 8.27 7.81
C VAL A 32 4.52 9.58 7.23
N ASP A 33 5.03 10.47 8.08
CA ASP A 33 5.55 11.75 7.62
C ASP A 33 6.72 11.55 6.66
N ARG A 34 7.60 10.61 6.96
CA ARG A 34 8.77 10.33 6.12
C ARG A 34 8.38 9.68 4.81
N PHE A 35 7.46 8.72 4.88
CA PHE A 35 6.97 8.06 3.68
C PHE A 35 6.23 9.05 2.79
N MET A 36 5.39 9.87 3.37
CA MET A 36 4.63 10.85 2.60
C MET A 36 5.56 11.83 1.88
N ALA A 37 6.57 12.32 2.56
CA ALA A 37 7.54 13.23 1.95
C ALA A 37 8.29 12.55 0.80
N ALA A 38 8.71 11.31 1.02
CA ALA A 38 9.47 10.58 0.01
C ALA A 38 8.64 10.31 -1.24
N TRP A 39 7.38 9.92 -1.06
CA TRP A 39 6.50 9.67 -2.20
C TRP A 39 6.28 10.94 -3.01
N LYS A 40 5.97 12.04 -2.35
CA LYS A 40 5.70 13.31 -3.06
C LYS A 40 6.97 13.83 -3.73
N ASN A 41 8.10 13.71 -3.07
CA ASN A 41 9.37 14.15 -3.66
C ASN A 41 9.74 13.33 -4.89
N ALA A 42 9.32 12.08 -4.93
CA ALA A 42 9.57 11.23 -6.10
C ALA A 42 8.66 11.58 -7.28
N GLY A 43 7.53 12.23 -7.00
CA GLY A 43 6.60 12.64 -8.04
C GLY A 43 5.22 12.02 -7.93
N PHE A 44 5.02 11.12 -6.98
CA PHE A 44 3.71 10.50 -6.80
C PHE A 44 2.68 11.48 -6.29
N SER A 45 1.43 11.28 -6.72
CA SER A 45 0.26 11.91 -6.09
C SER A 45 -0.39 10.89 -5.17
N VAL A 46 -0.80 11.33 -4.00
CA VAL A 46 -1.50 10.47 -3.04
C VAL A 46 -2.98 10.57 -3.35
N VAL A 47 -3.60 9.48 -3.78
CA VAL A 47 -4.96 9.52 -4.29
C VAL A 47 -5.94 8.67 -3.50
N GLY A 48 -5.49 7.86 -2.57
CA GLY A 48 -6.40 7.05 -1.78
C GLY A 48 -5.72 6.45 -0.56
N HIS A 49 -6.54 5.90 0.31
CA HIS A 49 -6.07 5.30 1.56
C HIS A 49 -6.90 4.05 1.85
N LEU A 50 -6.22 3.01 2.32
CA LEU A 50 -6.86 1.72 2.61
C LEU A 50 -6.56 1.31 4.04
N VAL A 51 -7.56 0.72 4.66
CA VAL A 51 -7.43 0.12 5.99
C VAL A 51 -7.81 -1.35 5.87
N PHE A 52 -6.92 -2.22 6.34
CA PHE A 52 -7.16 -3.66 6.35
C PHE A 52 -7.34 -4.09 7.79
N THR A 53 -8.56 -4.48 8.15
CA THR A 53 -8.86 -4.88 9.52
C THR A 53 -8.42 -6.31 9.77
N LYS A 54 -7.95 -6.56 10.98
CA LYS A 54 -7.52 -7.89 11.42
C LYS A 54 -8.45 -8.38 12.52
N ASN A 55 -8.57 -9.70 12.65
CA ASN A 55 -9.33 -10.29 13.74
C ASN A 55 -8.44 -10.64 14.93
N TYR A 56 -7.21 -10.16 14.94
CA TYR A 56 -6.27 -10.40 16.03
C TYR A 56 -5.48 -9.12 16.28
N THR A 57 -4.89 -9.03 17.46
CA THR A 57 -4.05 -7.90 17.82
C THR A 57 -2.61 -8.25 17.51
N SER A 58 -1.99 -7.49 16.60
CA SER A 58 -0.64 -7.79 16.18
C SER A 58 0.41 -7.23 17.12
N LYS A 59 0.06 -6.19 17.87
CA LYS A 59 0.99 -5.55 18.79
C LYS A 59 0.16 -4.73 19.76
N ALA A 60 0.61 -4.65 20.99
CA ALA A 60 -0.09 -3.85 22.00
C ALA A 60 0.92 -3.01 22.76
N ALA A 61 0.60 -1.75 22.91
CA ALA A 61 1.35 -0.82 23.73
C ALA A 61 0.34 0.05 24.43
N TYR A 62 0.20 1.31 24.05
CA TYR A 62 -0.89 2.12 24.59
C TYR A 62 -2.25 1.65 24.08
N VAL A 63 -2.28 1.10 22.86
CA VAL A 63 -3.49 0.50 22.30
C VAL A 63 -3.11 -0.81 21.63
N GLY A 64 -4.10 -1.65 21.40
CA GLY A 64 -3.90 -2.86 20.61
C GLY A 64 -4.16 -2.57 19.16
N TYR A 65 -3.22 -2.91 18.30
CA TYR A 65 -3.30 -2.61 16.88
C TYR A 65 -3.94 -3.76 16.14
N ARG A 66 -5.05 -3.49 15.48
CA ARG A 66 -5.86 -4.49 14.82
C ARG A 66 -6.10 -4.17 13.35
N HIS A 67 -5.20 -3.41 12.74
CA HIS A 67 -5.35 -3.07 11.33
C HIS A 67 -4.00 -2.73 10.72
N GLU A 68 -3.95 -2.77 9.39
CA GLU A 68 -2.83 -2.30 8.60
C GLU A 68 -3.35 -1.23 7.66
N CYS A 69 -2.49 -0.28 7.32
CA CYS A 69 -2.87 0.80 6.44
C CYS A 69 -1.94 0.90 5.24
N ALA A 70 -2.51 1.34 4.13
CA ALA A 70 -1.75 1.57 2.91
C ALA A 70 -2.26 2.82 2.22
N TYR A 71 -1.39 3.50 1.51
CA TYR A 71 -1.79 4.60 0.64
C TYR A 71 -1.79 4.13 -0.80
N ILE A 72 -2.67 4.71 -1.57
CA ILE A 72 -2.71 4.50 -3.02
C ILE A 72 -2.04 5.70 -3.65
N LEU A 73 -0.99 5.42 -4.41
CA LEU A 73 -0.16 6.42 -5.04
C LEU A 73 -0.35 6.36 -6.54
N ALA A 74 -0.35 7.51 -7.20
CA ALA A 74 -0.56 7.59 -8.64
C ALA A 74 0.63 8.21 -9.33
N LYS A 75 0.98 7.66 -10.48
CA LYS A 75 1.89 8.30 -11.42
C LYS A 75 1.06 8.81 -12.58
N GLY A 76 0.96 10.15 -12.69
CA GLY A 76 0.09 10.74 -13.69
C GLY A 76 -1.35 10.78 -13.23
N ARG A 77 -2.27 10.44 -14.12
CA ARG A 77 -3.70 10.50 -13.84
C ARG A 77 -4.38 9.20 -14.23
N PRO A 78 -4.30 8.18 -13.39
CA PRO A 78 -4.97 6.92 -13.69
C PRO A 78 -6.49 7.09 -13.74
N ARG A 79 -7.15 6.23 -14.50
CA ARG A 79 -8.61 6.24 -14.55
C ARG A 79 -9.19 5.81 -13.23
N LEU A 80 -10.31 6.43 -12.88
CA LEU A 80 -11.08 5.98 -11.74
C LEU A 80 -11.74 4.64 -12.05
N PRO A 81 -11.81 3.72 -11.08
CA PRO A 81 -12.55 2.48 -11.28
C PRO A 81 -14.05 2.76 -11.37
N GLN A 82 -14.75 1.91 -12.11
CA GLN A 82 -16.19 2.07 -12.26
C GLN A 82 -16.94 1.81 -10.96
N ASN A 83 -16.47 0.84 -10.20
CA ASN A 83 -17.09 0.44 -8.95
C ASN A 83 -16.04 0.47 -7.84
N PRO A 84 -15.77 1.65 -7.27
CA PRO A 84 -14.75 1.73 -6.24
C PRO A 84 -15.11 0.88 -5.02
N LEU A 85 -14.11 0.21 -4.49
CA LEU A 85 -14.29 -0.57 -3.27
C LEU A 85 -14.31 0.36 -2.06
N PRO A 86 -14.91 -0.10 -0.95
CA PRO A 86 -14.76 0.65 0.30
C PRO A 86 -13.30 0.67 0.72
N ASP A 87 -12.93 1.69 1.45
CA ASP A 87 -11.55 1.85 1.89
C ASP A 87 -11.19 0.96 3.08
N VAL A 88 -12.16 0.29 3.67
CA VAL A 88 -11.92 -0.65 4.77
C VAL A 88 -12.18 -2.05 4.27
N LEU A 89 -11.15 -2.88 4.29
CA LEU A 89 -11.21 -4.25 3.78
C LEU A 89 -10.80 -5.21 4.88
N GLY A 90 -11.28 -6.45 4.79
CA GLY A 90 -10.90 -7.48 5.73
C GLY A 90 -9.52 -8.03 5.42
N TRP A 91 -8.72 -8.23 6.45
CA TRP A 91 -7.42 -8.89 6.32
C TRP A 91 -7.64 -10.38 6.46
N LYS A 92 -7.57 -11.09 5.37
CA LYS A 92 -7.80 -12.54 5.42
C LYS A 92 -6.48 -13.24 5.67
N TYR A 93 -6.34 -13.73 6.88
CA TYR A 93 -5.16 -14.50 7.22
C TYR A 93 -5.22 -15.84 6.50
N SER A 94 -4.28 -16.09 5.63
CA SER A 94 -4.28 -17.29 4.80
C SER A 94 -3.36 -18.39 5.35
N GLY A 95 -3.17 -18.40 6.64
CA GLY A 95 -2.27 -19.38 7.22
C GLY A 95 -0.83 -19.10 6.86
N ASN A 96 -0.48 -17.89 6.89
CA ASN A 96 0.80 -17.31 6.56
C ASN A 96 1.98 -18.09 7.13
N ARG A 97 2.38 -19.12 6.45
CA ARG A 97 3.39 -20.04 6.98
C ARG A 97 4.80 -19.64 6.66
N HIS A 98 4.96 -18.76 5.68
CA HIS A 98 6.28 -18.44 5.17
C HIS A 98 6.90 -17.27 5.90
N HIS A 99 6.07 -16.29 6.24
CA HIS A 99 6.59 -15.06 6.82
C HIS A 99 5.49 -14.38 7.64
N PRO A 100 5.76 -14.08 8.93
CA PRO A 100 4.70 -13.51 9.78
C PRO A 100 4.19 -12.15 9.31
N THR A 101 5.00 -11.42 8.54
CA THR A 101 4.61 -10.08 8.06
C THR A 101 4.18 -10.10 6.60
N GLU A 102 4.03 -11.29 6.02
CA GLU A 102 3.61 -11.40 4.63
C GLU A 102 2.20 -10.87 4.46
N LYS A 103 1.98 -10.08 3.39
CA LYS A 103 0.67 -9.51 3.10
C LYS A 103 -0.17 -10.54 2.36
N PRO A 104 -1.37 -10.88 2.84
CA PRO A 104 -2.19 -11.90 2.18
C PRO A 104 -2.65 -11.43 0.81
N VAL A 105 -2.30 -12.19 -0.21
CA VAL A 105 -2.69 -11.84 -1.58
C VAL A 105 -4.20 -11.82 -1.73
N THR A 106 -4.89 -12.74 -1.06
CA THR A 106 -6.35 -12.81 -1.16
C THR A 106 -7.04 -11.56 -0.63
N SER A 107 -6.43 -10.86 0.33
CA SER A 107 -7.00 -9.61 0.84
C SER A 107 -6.87 -8.48 -0.16
N LEU A 108 -5.93 -8.58 -1.09
CA LEU A 108 -5.68 -7.55 -2.09
C LEU A 108 -6.37 -7.83 -3.41
N GLN A 109 -6.85 -9.07 -3.61
CA GLN A 109 -7.45 -9.46 -4.87
C GLN A 109 -8.64 -8.59 -5.28
N PRO A 110 -9.61 -8.30 -4.39
CA PRO A 110 -10.72 -7.45 -4.80
C PRO A 110 -10.28 -6.07 -5.26
N LEU A 111 -9.24 -5.53 -4.63
CA LEU A 111 -8.72 -4.24 -5.03
C LEU A 111 -8.14 -4.31 -6.44
N ILE A 112 -7.34 -5.34 -6.71
CA ILE A 112 -6.73 -5.50 -8.03
C ILE A 112 -7.81 -5.64 -9.10
N GLU A 113 -8.86 -6.39 -8.79
CA GLU A 113 -9.93 -6.64 -9.75
C GLU A 113 -10.81 -5.43 -9.99
N SER A 114 -10.80 -4.45 -9.10
CA SER A 114 -11.65 -3.26 -9.28
C SER A 114 -11.12 -2.32 -10.37
N PHE A 115 -9.90 -2.50 -10.82
CA PHE A 115 -9.32 -1.67 -11.86
C PHE A 115 -9.51 -2.32 -13.22
N THR A 116 -9.66 -1.48 -14.24
CA THR A 116 -10.24 -1.88 -15.50
C THR A 116 -9.28 -2.57 -16.46
N HIS A 117 -7.99 -2.50 -16.22
CA HIS A 117 -7.04 -3.11 -17.16
C HIS A 117 -5.83 -3.67 -16.43
N PRO A 118 -5.17 -4.67 -17.05
CA PRO A 118 -4.00 -5.29 -16.46
C PRO A 118 -2.90 -4.26 -16.22
N ASN A 119 -2.12 -4.49 -15.17
CA ASN A 119 -0.99 -3.64 -14.82
C ASN A 119 -1.37 -2.21 -14.45
N ALA A 120 -2.67 -1.99 -14.15
CA ALA A 120 -3.10 -0.68 -13.68
C ALA A 120 -2.64 -0.41 -12.25
N ILE A 121 -2.34 -1.45 -11.51
CA ILE A 121 -1.97 -1.33 -10.10
C ILE A 121 -0.79 -2.24 -9.79
N VAL A 122 0.11 -1.75 -8.96
CA VAL A 122 1.31 -2.49 -8.55
C VAL A 122 1.40 -2.42 -7.04
N LEU A 123 1.83 -3.52 -6.44
CA LEU A 123 2.07 -3.54 -5.01
C LEU A 123 3.49 -3.08 -4.72
N ASP A 124 3.66 -2.41 -3.58
CA ASP A 124 4.95 -1.95 -3.11
C ASP A 124 5.89 -3.16 -2.95
N PRO A 125 7.03 -3.18 -3.63
CA PRO A 125 7.94 -4.30 -3.53
C PRO A 125 8.58 -4.45 -2.16
N PHE A 126 8.46 -3.46 -1.31
CA PHE A 126 8.99 -3.52 0.05
C PHE A 126 7.93 -3.86 1.08
N ALA A 127 6.70 -4.12 0.65
CA ALA A 127 5.62 -4.49 1.55
C ALA A 127 5.80 -5.94 1.99
N GLY A 128 5.88 -6.14 3.25
CA GLY A 128 6.04 -7.44 3.81
C GLY A 128 7.43 -8.01 3.69
#